data_436cee4224206921ea6c65cd83107149
#
_entry.id   436cee4224206921ea6c65cd83107149
#
_cell.length_a   1.000
_cell.length_b   1.000
_cell.length_c   1.000
_cell.angle_alpha   90.00
_cell.angle_beta   90.00
_cell.angle_gamma   90.00
#
_symmetry.space_group_name_H-M   'P 1'
#
loop_
_entity.id
_entity.type
_entity.pdbx_description
1 polymer ?
#
loop_
_entity_poly.entity_id
_entity_poly.type
_entity_poly.pdbx_seq_one_letter_code
_entity_poly.pdbx_strand_id
1 'polypeptide(L)'
;MSRVQRLTVVLVLNLVLVAGLAVVGASAHSLGVLAEGGDYLLDAAGAGLALLAIGLSARRARGGGLGPTGVVALVNAGWLLLLELIVAGASIDRLATRTPAVHGLPVLVASGIAALVMTAGALVLRGDDDGDERDLSVAAVLLDTVADAAAAAGVAAAGAVILIVRGWYWLDPAVALTIAVLVAYQAVALIRTILRR
;
A
#
# COMPACT_ATOMS: atom_id res chain seq x y z
N MET A 1 -20.39 9.50 9.60
CA MET A 1 -19.45 8.67 10.39
C MET A 1 -18.46 9.58 11.11
N SER A 2 -18.03 9.26 12.35
CA SER A 2 -16.98 10.03 13.04
C SER A 2 -15.62 9.80 12.35
N ARG A 3 -14.66 10.74 12.53
CA ARG A 3 -13.30 10.61 11.97
C ARG A 3 -12.61 9.32 12.44
N VAL A 4 -12.80 8.95 13.72
CA VAL A 4 -12.24 7.70 14.29
C VAL A 4 -12.84 6.47 13.61
N GLN A 5 -14.17 6.45 13.39
CA GLN A 5 -14.83 5.33 12.69
C GLN A 5 -14.32 5.16 11.27
N ARG A 6 -14.14 6.26 10.51
CA ARG A 6 -13.59 6.20 9.12
C ARG A 6 -12.18 5.62 9.12
N LEU A 7 -11.29 6.11 9.99
CA LEU A 7 -9.91 5.60 10.10
C LEU A 7 -9.87 4.12 10.53
N THR A 8 -10.76 3.70 11.44
CA THR A 8 -10.83 2.30 11.86
C THR A 8 -11.29 1.39 10.71
N VAL A 9 -12.27 1.82 9.91
CA VAL A 9 -12.74 1.07 8.75
C VAL A 9 -11.62 0.92 7.72
N VAL A 10 -10.90 2.02 7.41
CA VAL A 10 -9.76 1.99 6.48
C VAL A 10 -8.67 1.04 7.00
N LEU A 11 -8.31 1.14 8.27
CA LEU A 11 -7.31 0.27 8.89
C LEU A 11 -7.70 -1.21 8.78
N VAL A 12 -8.94 -1.56 9.16
CA VAL A 12 -9.42 -2.94 9.11
C VAL A 12 -9.45 -3.46 7.67
N LEU A 13 -9.91 -2.63 6.74
CA LEU A 13 -9.97 -2.99 5.32
C LEU A 13 -8.56 -3.27 4.76
N ASN A 14 -7.60 -2.38 5.00
CA ASN A 14 -6.23 -2.57 4.56
C ASN A 14 -5.59 -3.81 5.20
N LEU A 15 -5.81 -4.07 6.49
CA LEU A 15 -5.29 -5.28 7.15
C LEU A 15 -5.87 -6.57 6.55
N VAL A 16 -7.16 -6.58 6.19
CA VAL A 16 -7.79 -7.73 5.51
C VAL A 16 -7.20 -7.93 4.12
N LEU A 17 -7.00 -6.84 3.36
CA LEU A 17 -6.36 -6.89 2.04
C LEU A 17 -4.92 -7.38 2.14
N VAL A 18 -4.13 -6.85 3.07
CA VAL A 18 -2.74 -7.29 3.33
C VAL A 18 -2.68 -8.79 3.60
N ALA A 19 -3.52 -9.29 4.50
CA ALA A 19 -3.55 -10.72 4.84
C ALA A 19 -3.91 -11.57 3.63
N GLY A 20 -4.93 -11.18 2.86
CA GLY A 20 -5.36 -11.87 1.64
C GLY A 20 -4.27 -11.87 0.57
N LEU A 21 -3.68 -10.71 0.29
CA LEU A 21 -2.62 -10.56 -0.72
C LEU A 21 -1.33 -11.30 -0.31
N ALA A 22 -0.97 -11.32 0.97
CA ALA A 22 0.18 -12.09 1.45
C ALA A 22 0.01 -13.59 1.19
N VAL A 23 -1.17 -14.14 1.50
CA VAL A 23 -1.49 -15.56 1.25
C VAL A 23 -1.49 -15.87 -0.24
N VAL A 24 -2.16 -15.04 -1.05
CA VAL A 24 -2.22 -15.25 -2.51
C VAL A 24 -0.86 -15.05 -3.15
N GLY A 25 -0.13 -14.00 -2.81
CA GLY A 25 1.19 -13.71 -3.34
C GLY A 25 2.18 -14.85 -3.09
N ALA A 26 2.19 -15.38 -1.87
CA ALA A 26 3.03 -16.53 -1.51
C ALA A 26 2.60 -17.80 -2.27
N SER A 27 1.32 -18.12 -2.32
CA SER A 27 0.81 -19.34 -2.98
C SER A 27 0.87 -19.29 -4.50
N ALA A 28 0.69 -18.11 -5.10
CA ALA A 28 0.80 -17.88 -6.54
C ALA A 28 2.24 -17.64 -7.03
N HIS A 29 3.21 -17.53 -6.11
CA HIS A 29 4.61 -17.15 -6.38
C HIS A 29 4.75 -15.78 -7.06
N SER A 30 3.82 -14.86 -6.78
CA SER A 30 3.75 -13.52 -7.36
C SER A 30 4.41 -12.48 -6.47
N LEU A 31 5.45 -11.84 -6.97
CA LEU A 31 6.08 -10.68 -6.32
C LEU A 31 5.21 -9.43 -6.46
N GLY A 32 4.44 -9.30 -7.56
CA GLY A 32 3.52 -8.19 -7.78
C GLY A 32 2.47 -8.10 -6.70
N VAL A 33 1.83 -9.23 -6.35
CA VAL A 33 0.83 -9.30 -5.27
C VAL A 33 1.47 -9.05 -3.90
N LEU A 34 2.70 -9.49 -3.68
CA LEU A 34 3.41 -9.22 -2.41
C LEU A 34 3.80 -7.75 -2.27
N ALA A 35 4.24 -7.09 -3.36
CA ALA A 35 4.54 -5.67 -3.38
C ALA A 35 3.27 -4.82 -3.12
N GLU A 36 2.15 -5.17 -3.78
CA GLU A 36 0.84 -4.56 -3.55
C GLU A 36 0.40 -4.70 -2.07
N GLY A 37 0.59 -5.89 -1.47
CA GLY A 37 0.33 -6.11 -0.06
C GLY A 37 1.22 -5.27 0.87
N GLY A 38 2.46 -5.00 0.47
CA GLY A 38 3.38 -4.09 1.15
C GLY A 38 2.89 -2.64 1.17
N ASP A 39 2.36 -2.17 0.05
CA ASP A 39 1.76 -0.84 -0.10
C ASP A 39 0.57 -0.64 0.86
N TYR A 40 -0.39 -1.56 0.85
CA TYR A 40 -1.52 -1.52 1.80
C TYR A 40 -1.11 -1.66 3.27
N LEU A 41 0.03 -2.31 3.55
CA LEU A 41 0.58 -2.35 4.90
C LEU A 41 1.10 -0.97 5.34
N LEU A 42 1.68 -0.19 4.43
CA LEU A 42 2.08 1.20 4.68
C LEU A 42 0.87 2.06 5.05
N ASP A 43 -0.22 1.93 4.29
CA ASP A 43 -1.47 2.65 4.54
C ASP A 43 -2.11 2.26 5.87
N ALA A 44 -2.17 0.96 6.17
CA ALA A 44 -2.65 0.47 7.46
C ALA A 44 -1.84 1.05 8.63
N ALA A 45 -0.53 1.12 8.48
CA ALA A 45 0.36 1.72 9.47
C ALA A 45 0.10 3.22 9.63
N GLY A 46 -0.09 3.96 8.54
CA GLY A 46 -0.45 5.37 8.54
C GLY A 46 -1.77 5.64 9.28
N ALA A 47 -2.80 4.85 8.95
CA ALA A 47 -4.11 4.93 9.62
C ALA A 47 -4.02 4.57 11.12
N GLY A 48 -3.26 3.53 11.47
CA GLY A 48 -3.01 3.13 12.85
C GLY A 48 -2.30 4.22 13.66
N LEU A 49 -1.27 4.86 13.09
CA LEU A 49 -0.57 5.98 13.70
C LEU A 49 -1.46 7.20 13.89
N ALA A 50 -2.33 7.50 12.93
CA ALA A 50 -3.30 8.58 13.04
C ALA A 50 -4.30 8.33 14.20
N LEU A 51 -4.78 7.10 14.36
CA LEU A 51 -5.64 6.71 15.49
C LEU A 51 -4.91 6.81 16.82
N LEU A 52 -3.64 6.36 16.90
CA LEU A 52 -2.81 6.50 18.09
C LEU A 52 -2.58 7.97 18.44
N ALA A 53 -2.30 8.83 17.46
CA ALA A 53 -2.11 10.26 17.67
C ALA A 53 -3.37 10.93 18.23
N ILE A 54 -4.56 10.58 17.73
CA ILE A 54 -5.84 11.06 18.27
C ILE A 54 -6.02 10.61 19.73
N GLY A 55 -5.74 9.34 20.03
CA GLY A 55 -5.86 8.80 21.40
C GLY A 55 -4.86 9.42 22.41
N LEU A 56 -3.63 9.72 21.95
CA LEU A 56 -2.57 10.30 22.81
C LEU A 56 -2.69 11.82 22.94
N SER A 57 -3.21 12.53 21.93
CA SER A 57 -3.45 13.99 22.00
C SER A 57 -4.43 14.36 23.10
N ALA A 58 -5.34 13.44 23.45
CA ALA A 58 -6.22 13.59 24.61
C ALA A 58 -5.48 13.54 25.96
N ARG A 59 -4.19 13.15 25.99
CA ARG A 59 -3.42 12.93 27.22
C ARG A 59 -2.17 13.78 27.41
N ARG A 60 -1.58 14.41 26.35
CA ARG A 60 -0.33 15.20 26.49
C ARG A 60 -0.18 16.30 25.43
N ALA A 61 -0.39 17.53 25.85
CA ALA A 61 0.29 18.70 25.29
C ALA A 61 1.50 18.99 26.20
N ARG A 62 2.73 18.68 25.74
CA ARG A 62 4.02 19.32 26.13
C ARG A 62 5.19 18.35 25.95
N GLY A 63 6.11 18.71 25.06
CA GLY A 63 7.40 18.08 24.91
C GLY A 63 7.95 18.28 23.49
N GLY A 64 8.91 19.20 23.31
CA GLY A 64 9.66 19.32 22.05
C GLY A 64 10.56 18.11 21.89
N GLY A 65 10.54 17.51 20.69
CA GLY A 65 11.28 16.32 20.32
C GLY A 65 10.40 15.28 19.61
N LEU A 66 11.04 14.27 19.01
CA LEU A 66 10.32 13.11 18.44
C LEU A 66 9.56 12.42 19.59
N GLY A 67 8.25 12.68 19.66
CA GLY A 67 7.38 11.99 20.61
C GLY A 67 7.32 10.48 20.32
N PRO A 68 6.78 9.67 21.25
CA PRO A 68 6.68 8.22 21.07
C PRO A 68 6.03 7.79 19.75
N THR A 69 5.06 8.57 19.25
CA THR A 69 4.41 8.36 17.94
C THR A 69 5.35 8.56 16.77
N GLY A 70 6.27 9.52 16.84
CA GLY A 70 7.28 9.75 15.80
C GLY A 70 8.31 8.62 15.72
N VAL A 71 8.72 8.08 16.87
CA VAL A 71 9.63 6.91 16.92
C VAL A 71 8.95 5.68 16.32
N VAL A 72 7.70 5.39 16.69
CA VAL A 72 6.94 4.27 16.12
C VAL A 72 6.76 4.43 14.62
N ALA A 73 6.46 5.65 14.14
CA ALA A 73 6.35 5.94 12.71
C ALA A 73 7.66 5.69 11.96
N LEU A 74 8.80 6.11 12.52
CA LEU A 74 10.13 5.86 11.94
C LEU A 74 10.47 4.37 11.86
N VAL A 75 10.24 3.63 12.94
CA VAL A 75 10.50 2.18 12.99
C VAL A 75 9.63 1.48 11.94
N ASN A 76 8.35 1.85 11.84
CA ASN A 76 7.45 1.26 10.87
C ASN A 76 7.85 1.60 9.42
N ALA A 77 8.12 2.87 9.11
CA ALA A 77 8.56 3.27 7.78
C ALA A 77 9.91 2.64 7.39
N GLY A 78 10.83 2.49 8.35
CA GLY A 78 12.10 1.79 8.14
C GLY A 78 11.92 0.30 7.85
N TRP A 79 11.01 -0.37 8.56
CA TRP A 79 10.67 -1.77 8.31
C TRP A 79 10.03 -1.99 6.94
N LEU A 80 9.10 -1.12 6.57
CA LEU A 80 8.45 -1.16 5.26
C LEU A 80 9.45 -0.91 4.13
N LEU A 81 10.33 0.09 4.27
CA LEU A 81 11.41 0.32 3.32
C LEU A 81 12.30 -0.92 3.15
N LEU A 82 12.60 -1.62 4.25
CA LEU A 82 13.36 -2.88 4.18
C LEU A 82 12.61 -3.96 3.39
N LEU A 83 11.30 -4.12 3.63
CA LEU A 83 10.48 -5.07 2.88
C LEU A 83 10.48 -4.76 1.37
N GLU A 84 10.31 -3.49 1.00
CA GLU A 84 10.32 -3.08 -0.41
C GLU A 84 11.68 -3.26 -1.07
N LEU A 85 12.78 -3.05 -0.33
CA LEU A 85 14.12 -3.34 -0.84
C LEU A 85 14.32 -4.85 -1.07
N ILE A 86 13.76 -5.71 -0.23
CA ILE A 86 13.77 -7.16 -0.42
C ILE A 86 12.97 -7.53 -1.66
N VAL A 87 11.76 -6.98 -1.83
CA VAL A 87 10.92 -7.23 -3.02
C VAL A 87 11.61 -6.74 -4.29
N ALA A 88 12.21 -5.53 -4.26
CA ALA A 88 12.96 -4.99 -5.39
C ALA A 88 14.17 -5.88 -5.74
N GLY A 89 14.94 -6.32 -4.75
CA GLY A 89 16.06 -7.23 -4.94
C GLY A 89 15.63 -8.57 -5.54
N ALA A 90 14.56 -9.17 -5.01
CA ALA A 90 13.99 -10.41 -5.54
C ALA A 90 13.45 -10.24 -6.97
N SER A 91 12.86 -9.08 -7.27
CA SER A 91 12.36 -8.75 -8.61
C SER A 91 13.48 -8.64 -9.61
N ILE A 92 14.55 -7.93 -9.25
CA ILE A 92 15.76 -7.82 -10.10
C ILE A 92 16.39 -9.19 -10.34
N ASP A 93 16.54 -10.00 -9.29
CA ASP A 93 17.09 -11.35 -9.41
C ASP A 93 16.24 -12.22 -10.37
N ARG A 94 14.90 -12.22 -10.22
CA ARG A 94 14.00 -12.95 -11.11
C ARG A 94 14.08 -12.47 -12.57
N LEU A 95 14.20 -11.16 -12.79
CA LEU A 95 14.34 -10.60 -14.14
C LEU A 95 15.70 -10.94 -14.78
N ALA A 96 16.77 -11.01 -13.98
CA ALA A 96 18.13 -11.28 -14.45
C ALA A 96 18.41 -12.77 -14.66
N THR A 97 17.76 -13.66 -13.92
CA THR A 97 18.02 -15.10 -13.93
C THR A 97 16.90 -15.88 -14.64
N ARG A 98 15.95 -16.38 -13.84
CA ARG A 98 14.76 -17.07 -14.34
C ARG A 98 13.55 -16.70 -13.50
N THR A 99 12.52 -16.24 -14.15
CA THR A 99 11.23 -16.01 -13.50
C THR A 99 10.50 -17.35 -13.32
N PRO A 100 10.19 -17.77 -12.08
CA PRO A 100 9.39 -18.96 -11.85
C PRO A 100 7.98 -18.79 -12.45
N ALA A 101 7.30 -19.92 -12.70
CA ALA A 101 5.94 -19.87 -13.18
C ALA A 101 5.03 -19.22 -12.11
N VAL A 102 4.32 -18.18 -12.52
CA VAL A 102 3.35 -17.46 -11.69
C VAL A 102 1.93 -17.92 -12.04
N HIS A 103 1.11 -18.12 -11.04
CA HIS A 103 -0.26 -18.53 -11.23
C HIS A 103 -1.15 -17.30 -11.51
N GLY A 104 -1.35 -16.97 -12.79
CA GLY A 104 -2.02 -15.75 -13.22
C GLY A 104 -3.46 -15.59 -12.71
N LEU A 105 -4.24 -16.69 -12.57
CA LEU A 105 -5.62 -16.59 -12.10
C LEU A 105 -5.76 -16.10 -10.65
N PRO A 106 -5.05 -16.66 -9.66
CA PRO A 106 -5.05 -16.10 -8.30
C PRO A 106 -4.60 -14.63 -8.24
N VAL A 107 -3.56 -14.27 -9.03
CA VAL A 107 -3.08 -12.88 -9.13
C VAL A 107 -4.18 -11.96 -9.66
N LEU A 108 -4.79 -12.32 -10.80
CA LEU A 108 -5.87 -11.54 -11.41
C LEU A 108 -7.05 -11.35 -10.43
N VAL A 109 -7.47 -12.41 -9.76
CA VAL A 109 -8.63 -12.36 -8.86
C VAL A 109 -8.33 -11.52 -7.61
N ALA A 110 -7.20 -11.75 -6.95
CA ALA A 110 -6.86 -11.04 -5.72
C ALA A 110 -6.64 -9.54 -5.96
N SER A 111 -5.78 -9.18 -6.92
CA SER A 111 -5.52 -7.78 -7.24
C SER A 111 -6.71 -7.11 -7.95
N GLY A 112 -7.52 -7.87 -8.69
CA GLY A 112 -8.78 -7.37 -9.23
C GLY A 112 -9.78 -6.99 -8.13
N ILE A 113 -9.93 -7.80 -7.08
CA ILE A 113 -10.74 -7.47 -5.91
C ILE A 113 -10.18 -6.23 -5.20
N ALA A 114 -8.86 -6.17 -4.98
CA ALA A 114 -8.23 -5.02 -4.35
C ALA A 114 -8.45 -3.73 -5.17
N ALA A 115 -8.27 -3.78 -6.49
CA ALA A 115 -8.54 -2.64 -7.37
C ALA A 115 -9.99 -2.16 -7.30
N LEU A 116 -10.95 -3.08 -7.25
CA LEU A 116 -12.37 -2.73 -7.10
C LEU A 116 -12.66 -2.08 -5.75
N VAL A 117 -12.09 -2.61 -4.67
CA VAL A 117 -12.25 -2.08 -3.31
C VAL A 117 -11.66 -0.66 -3.23
N MET A 118 -10.45 -0.44 -3.74
CA MET A 118 -9.81 0.88 -3.75
C MET A 118 -10.54 1.87 -4.65
N THR A 119 -11.02 1.43 -5.82
CA THR A 119 -11.84 2.27 -6.70
C THR A 119 -13.15 2.69 -6.02
N ALA A 120 -13.82 1.76 -5.33
CA ALA A 120 -15.03 2.08 -4.57
C ALA A 120 -14.73 3.08 -3.44
N GLY A 121 -13.61 2.91 -2.73
CA GLY A 121 -13.13 3.86 -1.71
C GLY A 121 -12.90 5.26 -2.28
N ALA A 122 -12.21 5.35 -3.41
CA ALA A 122 -11.96 6.62 -4.11
C ALA A 122 -13.25 7.31 -4.54
N LEU A 123 -14.24 6.55 -5.05
CA LEU A 123 -15.55 7.09 -5.43
C LEU A 123 -16.33 7.63 -4.23
N VAL A 124 -16.29 6.94 -3.09
CA VAL A 124 -16.91 7.40 -1.84
C VAL A 124 -16.25 8.69 -1.36
N LEU A 125 -14.93 8.77 -1.40
CA LEU A 125 -14.18 9.98 -1.00
C LEU A 125 -14.51 11.17 -1.92
N ARG A 126 -14.72 10.92 -3.21
CA ARG A 126 -15.08 11.96 -4.20
C ARG A 126 -16.50 12.49 -4.03
N GLY A 127 -17.45 11.66 -3.57
CA GLY A 127 -18.86 12.03 -3.43
C GLY A 127 -19.17 12.91 -2.21
N ASP A 128 -18.25 13.02 -1.23
CA ASP A 128 -18.41 13.86 -0.04
C ASP A 128 -18.00 15.34 -0.27
N ASP A 129 -17.72 15.77 -1.51
CA ASP A 129 -17.06 17.03 -1.88
C ASP A 129 -18.07 18.14 -2.30
N ASP A 130 -19.19 18.24 -1.61
CA ASP A 130 -20.20 19.30 -1.83
C ASP A 130 -19.89 20.63 -1.08
N GLY A 131 -18.66 20.87 -0.64
CA GLY A 131 -18.24 22.04 0.13
C GLY A 131 -17.12 22.86 -0.53
N ASP A 132 -17.25 24.17 -0.46
CA ASP A 132 -16.49 25.24 -1.12
C ASP A 132 -14.98 25.36 -0.72
N GLU A 133 -14.45 24.50 0.14
CA GLU A 133 -13.02 24.39 0.47
C GLU A 133 -12.60 22.92 0.33
N ARG A 134 -11.97 22.58 -0.79
CA ARG A 134 -11.23 21.34 -0.92
C ARG A 134 -10.20 21.25 0.19
N ASP A 135 -10.51 20.50 1.24
CA ASP A 135 -9.55 20.19 2.28
C ASP A 135 -8.38 19.43 1.61
N LEU A 136 -7.20 20.08 1.56
CA LEU A 136 -5.98 19.54 0.95
C LEU A 136 -5.69 18.12 1.45
N SER A 137 -6.13 17.78 2.66
CA SER A 137 -5.98 16.45 3.22
C SER A 137 -6.87 15.42 2.52
N VAL A 138 -8.11 15.77 2.16
CA VAL A 138 -9.02 14.88 1.42
C VAL A 138 -8.51 14.66 0.01
N ALA A 139 -8.03 15.71 -0.66
CA ALA A 139 -7.44 15.60 -2.00
C ALA A 139 -6.19 14.71 -2.00
N ALA A 140 -5.34 14.78 -0.97
CA ALA A 140 -4.17 13.92 -0.84
C ALA A 140 -4.56 12.45 -0.66
N VAL A 141 -5.52 12.15 0.22
CA VAL A 141 -6.01 10.77 0.45
C VAL A 141 -6.70 10.22 -0.80
N LEU A 142 -7.47 11.04 -1.52
CA LEU A 142 -8.09 10.62 -2.78
C LEU A 142 -7.04 10.25 -3.83
N LEU A 143 -5.99 11.08 -3.97
CA LEU A 143 -4.89 10.81 -4.92
C LEU A 143 -4.17 9.50 -4.57
N ASP A 144 -3.89 9.27 -3.30
CA ASP A 144 -3.27 8.05 -2.78
C ASP A 144 -4.13 6.82 -3.10
N THR A 145 -5.42 6.84 -2.73
CA THR A 145 -6.37 5.74 -3.02
C THR A 145 -6.51 5.46 -4.53
N VAL A 146 -6.44 6.50 -5.39
CA VAL A 146 -6.45 6.32 -6.85
C VAL A 146 -5.15 5.68 -7.33
N ALA A 147 -4.00 6.05 -6.75
CA ALA A 147 -2.71 5.44 -7.07
C ALA A 147 -2.70 3.95 -6.69
N ASP A 148 -3.23 3.59 -5.52
CA ASP A 148 -3.37 2.20 -5.05
C ASP A 148 -4.28 1.38 -5.98
N ALA A 149 -5.43 1.98 -6.37
CA ALA A 149 -6.33 1.33 -7.33
C ALA A 149 -5.65 1.08 -8.68
N ALA A 150 -4.81 2.01 -9.13
CA ALA A 150 -4.06 1.87 -10.38
C ALA A 150 -2.95 0.82 -10.26
N ALA A 151 -2.24 0.75 -9.13
CA ALA A 151 -1.23 -0.26 -8.85
C ALA A 151 -1.86 -1.67 -8.85
N ALA A 152 -2.97 -1.85 -8.10
CA ALA A 152 -3.71 -3.10 -8.06
C ALA A 152 -4.25 -3.51 -9.45
N ALA A 153 -4.78 -2.56 -10.22
CA ALA A 153 -5.21 -2.82 -11.60
C ALA A 153 -4.03 -3.24 -12.49
N GLY A 154 -2.84 -2.66 -12.30
CA GLY A 154 -1.62 -3.05 -12.98
C GLY A 154 -1.20 -4.49 -12.69
N VAL A 155 -1.24 -4.90 -11.42
CA VAL A 155 -0.95 -6.29 -11.00
C VAL A 155 -2.00 -7.25 -11.55
N ALA A 156 -3.30 -6.88 -11.47
CA ALA A 156 -4.38 -7.68 -12.05
C ALA A 156 -4.23 -7.85 -13.57
N ALA A 157 -3.87 -6.79 -14.28
CA ALA A 157 -3.61 -6.84 -15.72
C ALA A 157 -2.43 -7.75 -16.04
N ALA A 158 -1.33 -7.68 -15.28
CA ALA A 158 -0.20 -8.61 -15.42
C ALA A 158 -0.66 -10.06 -15.19
N GLY A 159 -1.46 -10.32 -14.16
CA GLY A 159 -2.06 -11.64 -13.89
C GLY A 159 -2.91 -12.14 -15.05
N ALA A 160 -3.74 -11.26 -15.65
CA ALA A 160 -4.55 -11.59 -16.82
C ALA A 160 -3.68 -11.95 -18.04
N VAL A 161 -2.64 -11.15 -18.31
CA VAL A 161 -1.71 -11.42 -19.41
C VAL A 161 -0.97 -12.74 -19.19
N ILE A 162 -0.47 -13.00 -17.99
CA ILE A 162 0.21 -14.26 -17.64
C ILE A 162 -0.74 -15.45 -17.83
N LEU A 163 -2.03 -15.30 -17.48
CA LEU A 163 -3.03 -16.35 -17.66
C LEU A 163 -3.27 -16.69 -19.14
N ILE A 164 -3.32 -15.66 -19.99
CA ILE A 164 -3.61 -15.80 -21.42
C ILE A 164 -2.34 -16.20 -22.20
N VAL A 165 -1.24 -15.51 -21.93
CA VAL A 165 0.04 -15.67 -22.65
C VAL A 165 1.01 -16.43 -21.76
N ARG A 166 0.97 -17.76 -21.85
CA ARG A 166 1.88 -18.63 -21.10
C ARG A 166 3.34 -18.29 -21.43
N GLY A 167 4.15 -18.09 -20.39
CA GLY A 167 5.59 -17.77 -20.53
C GLY A 167 5.96 -16.29 -20.32
N TRP A 168 4.99 -15.39 -20.19
CA TRP A 168 5.24 -13.97 -19.89
C TRP A 168 5.33 -13.70 -18.37
N TYR A 169 5.91 -14.63 -17.63
CA TYR A 169 6.04 -14.55 -16.16
C TYR A 169 6.90 -13.37 -15.69
N TRP A 170 7.75 -12.81 -16.56
CA TRP A 170 8.58 -11.64 -16.28
C TRP A 170 7.77 -10.38 -15.98
N LEU A 171 6.51 -10.32 -16.40
CA LEU A 171 5.62 -9.20 -16.09
C LEU A 171 5.40 -9.03 -14.58
N ASP A 172 5.29 -10.14 -13.86
CA ASP A 172 5.11 -10.11 -12.42
C ASP A 172 6.24 -9.39 -11.69
N PRO A 173 7.52 -9.79 -11.80
CA PRO A 173 8.59 -9.05 -11.15
C PRO A 173 8.82 -7.65 -11.75
N ALA A 174 8.44 -7.38 -12.99
CA ALA A 174 8.52 -6.02 -13.54
C ALA A 174 7.53 -5.06 -12.88
N VAL A 175 6.28 -5.50 -12.70
CA VAL A 175 5.27 -4.72 -11.97
C VAL A 175 5.63 -4.61 -10.49
N ALA A 176 6.08 -5.71 -9.86
CA ALA A 176 6.56 -5.71 -8.48
C ALA A 176 7.67 -4.69 -8.24
N LEU A 177 8.66 -4.63 -9.13
CA LEU A 177 9.76 -3.67 -9.05
C LEU A 177 9.26 -2.23 -9.16
N THR A 178 8.29 -1.98 -10.03
CA THR A 178 7.70 -0.66 -10.20
C THR A 178 7.00 -0.21 -8.92
N ILE A 179 6.17 -1.07 -8.32
CA ILE A 179 5.47 -0.79 -7.06
C ILE A 179 6.49 -0.60 -5.94
N ALA A 180 7.44 -1.52 -5.77
CA ALA A 180 8.46 -1.44 -4.74
C ALA A 180 9.27 -0.13 -4.77
N VAL A 181 9.59 0.39 -5.96
CA VAL A 181 10.27 1.69 -6.12
C VAL A 181 9.37 2.85 -5.69
N LEU A 182 8.08 2.82 -6.05
CA LEU A 182 7.13 3.86 -5.67
C LEU A 182 6.91 3.88 -4.15
N VAL A 183 6.67 2.73 -3.54
CA VAL A 183 6.46 2.59 -2.08
C VAL A 183 7.73 2.95 -1.31
N ALA A 184 8.91 2.52 -1.76
CA ALA A 184 10.17 2.91 -1.16
C ALA A 184 10.39 4.43 -1.21
N TYR A 185 10.01 5.09 -2.32
CA TYR A 185 10.07 6.55 -2.42
C TYR A 185 9.15 7.22 -1.39
N GLN A 186 7.91 6.74 -1.23
CA GLN A 186 6.96 7.25 -0.24
C GLN A 186 7.47 7.05 1.20
N ALA A 187 8.01 5.85 1.52
CA ALA A 187 8.59 5.55 2.83
C ALA A 187 9.76 6.49 3.16
N VAL A 188 10.66 6.73 2.20
CA VAL A 188 11.77 7.69 2.36
C VAL A 188 11.27 9.12 2.55
N ALA A 189 10.25 9.54 1.81
CA ALA A 189 9.64 10.86 1.95
C ALA A 189 9.02 11.04 3.35
N LEU A 190 8.34 10.02 3.86
CA LEU A 190 7.79 10.00 5.22
C LEU A 190 8.90 10.10 6.28
N ILE A 191 9.95 9.29 6.18
CA ILE A 191 11.11 9.33 7.09
C ILE A 191 11.72 10.73 7.11
N ARG A 192 11.96 11.34 5.93
CA ARG A 192 12.50 12.70 5.82
C ARG A 192 11.62 13.75 6.49
N THR A 193 10.31 13.62 6.34
CA THR A 193 9.33 14.53 6.94
C THR A 193 9.33 14.43 8.46
N ILE A 194 9.46 13.23 9.01
CA ILE A 194 9.51 13.01 10.47
C ILE A 194 10.82 13.55 11.06
N LEU A 195 11.96 13.32 10.38
CA LEU A 195 13.28 13.75 10.87
C LEU A 195 13.51 15.27 10.78
N ARG A 196 12.74 16.00 9.96
CA ARG A 196 12.83 17.46 9.83
C ARG A 196 11.98 18.24 10.85
N ARG A 197 11.16 17.55 11.64
CA ARG A 197 10.35 18.15 12.71
C ARG A 197 11.05 18.10 14.06
#